data_bd06669ee6958f5b950f0670441bcade
#
_entry.id   bd06669ee6958f5b950f0670441bcade
#
_cell.length_a   1.000
_cell.length_b   1.000
_cell.length_c   1.000
_cell.angle_alpha   90.00
_cell.angle_beta   90.00
_cell.angle_gamma   90.00
#
_symmetry.space_group_name_H-M   'P 1'
#
loop_
_entity.id
_entity.type
_entity.pdbx_description
1 polymer ?
#
loop_
_entity_poly.entity_id
_entity_poly.type
_entity_poly.pdbx_seq_one_letter_code
_entity_poly.pdbx_strand_id
1 'polypeptide(L)'
;MPTMSGDVPNFLTGYEDIYATDPREACRAWMRQTRFNLFLHYGLYSLLGRHEWVQFKERIPVAAYATLADLFSAKRFDAEAICQLAVDAGMKCVGITTRHHDSFCLWDTKETSFN
;
A
#
# COMPACT_ATOMS: atom_id res chain seq x y z
N MET A 1 4.76 9.80 32.05
CA MET A 1 4.24 9.45 30.71
C MET A 1 4.93 8.15 30.32
N PRO A 2 4.22 7.13 29.84
CA PRO A 2 4.88 5.88 29.44
C PRO A 2 5.77 6.16 28.23
N THR A 3 7.05 5.85 28.35
CA THR A 3 8.00 5.79 27.26
C THR A 3 7.54 4.65 26.34
N MET A 4 6.99 5.00 25.19
CA MET A 4 6.74 4.05 24.12
C MET A 4 8.09 3.62 23.56
N SER A 5 8.70 2.56 24.10
CA SER A 5 9.82 1.88 23.46
C SER A 5 9.25 0.97 22.37
N GLY A 6 8.63 1.54 21.38
CA GLY A 6 8.35 0.86 20.12
C GLY A 6 9.55 1.01 19.23
N ASP A 7 9.95 -0.08 18.57
CA ASP A 7 11.03 -0.03 17.59
C ASP A 7 10.74 1.06 16.55
N VAL A 8 11.76 1.87 16.27
CA VAL A 8 11.64 2.90 15.24
C VAL A 8 11.35 2.23 13.89
N PRO A 9 10.29 2.64 13.16
CA PRO A 9 10.01 2.08 11.86
C PRO A 9 11.20 2.22 10.89
N ASN A 10 11.51 1.19 10.14
CA ASN A 10 12.66 1.18 9.22
C ASN A 10 12.71 2.35 8.24
N PHE A 11 11.54 2.86 7.81
CA PHE A 11 11.49 4.02 6.91
C PHE A 11 11.90 5.33 7.58
N LEU A 12 12.00 5.36 8.91
CA LEU A 12 12.46 6.51 9.70
C LEU A 12 13.95 6.42 10.10
N THR A 13 14.72 5.55 9.43
CA THR A 13 16.18 5.53 9.62
C THR A 13 16.77 6.93 9.39
N GLY A 14 17.53 7.41 10.36
CA GLY A 14 18.09 8.77 10.39
C GLY A 14 17.19 9.81 11.07
N TYR A 15 16.05 9.40 11.62
CA TYR A 15 15.12 10.27 12.38
C TYR A 15 14.87 9.76 13.81
N GLU A 16 15.71 8.86 14.30
CA GLU A 16 15.53 8.15 15.58
C GLU A 16 15.41 9.13 16.76
N ASP A 17 16.24 10.15 16.80
CA ASP A 17 16.25 11.17 17.87
C ASP A 17 14.95 11.99 17.89
N ILE A 18 14.45 12.33 16.71
CA ILE A 18 13.16 13.03 16.59
C ILE A 18 12.02 12.09 16.96
N TYR A 19 12.08 10.84 16.51
CA TYR A 19 11.05 9.83 16.80
C TYR A 19 10.92 9.57 18.31
N ALA A 20 12.03 9.52 19.02
CA ALA A 20 12.05 9.32 20.48
C ALA A 20 11.30 10.41 21.26
N THR A 21 11.24 11.62 20.73
CA THR A 21 10.59 12.78 21.37
C THR A 21 9.22 13.10 20.78
N ASP A 22 9.11 13.06 19.46
CA ASP A 22 7.86 13.31 18.70
C ASP A 22 7.78 12.42 17.45
N PRO A 23 7.16 11.24 17.55
CA PRO A 23 6.97 10.33 16.40
C PRO A 23 6.26 10.97 15.21
N ARG A 24 5.35 11.92 15.45
CA ARG A 24 4.62 12.60 14.37
C ARG A 24 5.53 13.57 13.64
N GLU A 25 6.39 14.27 14.36
CA GLU A 25 7.35 15.19 13.72
C GLU A 25 8.41 14.43 12.94
N ALA A 26 8.86 13.26 13.40
CA ALA A 26 9.73 12.38 12.63
C ALA A 26 9.09 11.99 11.29
N CYS A 27 7.83 11.57 11.31
CA CYS A 27 7.09 11.26 10.07
C CYS A 27 6.95 12.48 9.15
N ARG A 28 6.66 13.67 9.69
CA ARG A 28 6.57 14.90 8.89
C ARG A 28 7.91 15.30 8.29
N ALA A 29 9.00 15.17 9.07
CA ALA A 29 10.35 15.46 8.60
C ALA A 29 10.73 14.53 7.45
N TRP A 30 10.46 13.23 7.61
CA TRP A 30 10.64 12.24 6.56
C TRP A 30 9.82 12.59 5.31
N MET A 31 8.52 12.89 5.44
CA MET A 31 7.64 13.26 4.32
C MET A 31 8.11 14.51 3.59
N ARG A 32 8.67 15.50 4.29
CA ARG A 32 9.24 16.70 3.64
C ARG A 32 10.43 16.38 2.74
N GLN A 33 11.20 15.34 3.06
CA GLN A 33 12.34 14.90 2.26
C GLN A 33 11.98 13.91 1.16
N THR A 34 10.90 13.13 1.36
CA THR A 34 10.48 12.07 0.44
C THR A 34 9.28 12.47 -0.41
N ARG A 35 9.30 13.66 -0.99
CA ARG A 35 8.14 14.25 -1.70
C ARG A 35 7.75 13.56 -3.00
N PHE A 36 8.70 12.89 -3.65
CA PHE A 36 8.48 12.21 -4.93
C PHE A 36 8.43 10.71 -4.70
N ASN A 37 7.23 10.14 -4.76
CA ASN A 37 6.95 8.76 -4.41
C ASN A 37 6.10 8.07 -5.47
N LEU A 38 6.28 6.76 -5.64
CA LEU A 38 5.40 5.91 -6.41
C LEU A 38 4.23 5.46 -5.53
N PHE A 39 3.01 5.61 -6.04
CA PHE A 39 1.83 5.07 -5.38
C PHE A 39 1.08 4.13 -6.33
N LEU A 40 0.83 2.90 -5.88
CA LEU A 40 0.20 1.85 -6.67
C LEU A 40 -1.17 1.50 -6.13
N HIS A 41 -2.17 1.53 -6.99
CA HIS A 41 -3.42 0.82 -6.78
C HIS A 41 -3.32 -0.55 -7.44
N TYR A 42 -3.37 -1.62 -6.63
CA TYR A 42 -3.30 -2.99 -7.12
C TYR A 42 -4.30 -3.87 -6.35
N GLY A 43 -5.06 -4.69 -7.07
CA GLY A 43 -6.10 -5.52 -6.48
C GLY A 43 -6.98 -6.16 -7.57
N LEU A 44 -8.16 -6.68 -7.21
CA LEU A 44 -9.08 -7.34 -8.13
C LEU A 44 -9.46 -6.45 -9.32
N TYR A 45 -9.62 -5.15 -9.11
CA TYR A 45 -9.91 -4.17 -10.16
C TYR A 45 -8.82 -4.11 -11.25
N SER A 46 -7.59 -4.54 -10.94
CA SER A 46 -6.51 -4.61 -11.93
C SER A 46 -6.81 -5.63 -13.05
N LEU A 47 -7.60 -6.68 -12.76
CA LEU A 47 -8.04 -7.64 -13.76
C LEU A 47 -8.98 -7.00 -14.81
N LEU A 48 -9.74 -5.99 -14.40
CA LEU A 48 -10.66 -5.29 -15.27
C LEU A 48 -9.97 -4.20 -16.11
N GLY A 49 -8.75 -3.77 -15.72
CA GLY A 49 -7.96 -2.81 -16.47
C GLY A 49 -8.59 -1.42 -16.61
N ARG A 50 -9.52 -1.06 -15.72
CA ARG A 50 -10.20 0.25 -15.75
C ARG A 50 -9.67 1.19 -14.67
N HIS A 51 -10.15 1.08 -13.43
CA HIS A 51 -9.63 1.84 -12.29
C HIS A 51 -10.08 1.21 -10.96
N GLU A 52 -9.52 1.67 -9.85
CA GLU A 52 -9.76 1.13 -8.51
C GLU A 52 -11.19 1.34 -7.98
N TRP A 53 -11.92 2.28 -8.55
CA TRP A 53 -13.33 2.56 -8.22
C TRP A 53 -14.34 1.84 -9.14
N VAL A 54 -13.88 0.95 -10.03
CA VAL A 54 -14.71 0.35 -11.08
C VAL A 54 -15.97 -0.34 -10.55
N GLN A 55 -15.86 -1.08 -9.44
CA GLN A 55 -17.00 -1.75 -8.82
C GLN A 55 -18.12 -0.76 -8.49
N PHE A 56 -17.77 0.35 -7.83
CA PHE A 56 -18.72 1.38 -7.40
C PHE A 56 -19.29 2.16 -8.61
N LYS A 57 -18.41 2.67 -9.47
CA LYS A 57 -18.83 3.52 -10.59
C LYS A 57 -19.66 2.80 -11.62
N GLU A 58 -19.36 1.55 -11.90
CA GLU A 58 -20.11 0.71 -12.84
C GLU A 58 -21.23 -0.09 -12.17
N ARG A 59 -21.40 0.09 -10.84
CA ARG A 59 -22.45 -0.58 -10.06
C ARG A 59 -22.39 -2.11 -10.20
N ILE A 60 -21.18 -2.68 -10.26
CA ILE A 60 -21.01 -4.13 -10.37
C ILE A 60 -21.49 -4.76 -9.05
N PRO A 61 -22.46 -5.71 -9.11
CA PRO A 61 -22.93 -6.39 -7.92
C PRO A 61 -21.79 -7.05 -7.14
N VAL A 62 -21.81 -6.94 -5.80
CA VAL A 62 -20.74 -7.47 -4.93
C VAL A 62 -20.46 -8.94 -5.22
N ALA A 63 -21.51 -9.77 -5.35
CA ALA A 63 -21.36 -11.19 -5.63
C ALA A 63 -20.66 -11.46 -6.99
N ALA A 64 -20.97 -10.66 -8.02
CA ALA A 64 -20.33 -10.78 -9.32
C ALA A 64 -18.86 -10.30 -9.28
N TYR A 65 -18.59 -9.21 -8.57
CA TYR A 65 -17.23 -8.70 -8.41
C TYR A 65 -16.35 -9.67 -7.62
N ALA A 66 -16.90 -10.31 -6.58
CA ALA A 66 -16.18 -11.24 -5.72
C ALA A 66 -15.62 -12.46 -6.48
N THR A 67 -16.24 -12.87 -7.60
CA THR A 67 -15.72 -13.96 -8.42
C THR A 67 -14.35 -13.66 -9.05
N LEU A 68 -13.95 -12.41 -9.10
CA LEU A 68 -12.62 -12.03 -9.59
C LEU A 68 -11.50 -12.57 -8.69
N ALA A 69 -11.80 -12.85 -7.42
CA ALA A 69 -10.80 -13.42 -6.49
C ALA A 69 -10.29 -14.78 -6.97
N ASP A 70 -11.16 -15.61 -7.58
CA ASP A 70 -10.79 -16.92 -8.14
C ASP A 70 -9.82 -16.81 -9.32
N LEU A 71 -9.78 -15.65 -9.97
CA LEU A 71 -8.93 -15.37 -11.13
C LEU A 71 -7.67 -14.60 -10.77
N PHE A 72 -7.63 -14.00 -9.58
CA PHE A 72 -6.53 -13.16 -9.14
C PHE A 72 -5.35 -14.00 -8.65
N SER A 73 -4.26 -13.99 -9.39
CA SER A 73 -3.09 -14.82 -9.06
C SER A 73 -1.81 -14.02 -8.78
N ALA A 74 -1.81 -12.73 -9.07
CA ALA A 74 -0.66 -11.82 -8.94
C ALA A 74 0.67 -12.34 -9.59
N LYS A 75 0.63 -13.36 -10.45
CA LYS A 75 1.82 -14.03 -11.02
C LYS A 75 2.74 -13.11 -11.81
N ARG A 76 2.25 -11.96 -12.25
CA ARG A 76 3.02 -10.97 -13.02
C ARG A 76 3.42 -9.75 -12.20
N PHE A 77 3.13 -9.76 -10.90
CA PHE A 77 3.55 -8.70 -10.00
C PHE A 77 5.04 -8.88 -9.68
N ASP A 78 5.86 -8.00 -10.20
CA ASP A 78 7.30 -7.99 -10.00
C ASP A 78 7.69 -6.81 -9.11
N ALA A 79 7.82 -7.08 -7.81
CA ALA A 79 8.14 -6.06 -6.82
C ALA A 79 9.54 -5.47 -7.04
N GLU A 80 10.49 -6.30 -7.48
CA GLU A 80 11.87 -5.86 -7.69
C GLU A 80 11.96 -4.89 -8.88
N ALA A 81 11.33 -5.24 -10.01
CA ALA A 81 11.25 -4.35 -11.17
C ALA A 81 10.54 -3.02 -10.85
N ILE A 82 9.48 -3.05 -10.02
CA ILE A 82 8.78 -1.84 -9.57
C ILE A 82 9.69 -0.97 -8.69
N CYS A 83 10.41 -1.57 -7.75
CA CYS A 83 11.34 -0.86 -6.90
C CYS A 83 12.50 -0.27 -7.70
N GLN A 84 13.05 -1.02 -8.66
CA GLN A 84 14.11 -0.53 -9.53
C GLN A 84 13.64 0.66 -10.37
N LEU A 85 12.44 0.58 -10.95
CA LEU A 85 11.83 1.70 -11.67
C LEU A 85 11.70 2.96 -10.79
N ALA A 86 11.29 2.78 -9.54
CA ALA A 86 11.18 3.90 -8.59
C ALA A 86 12.55 4.52 -8.30
N VAL A 87 13.59 3.69 -8.12
CA VAL A 87 14.97 4.15 -7.91
C VAL A 87 15.48 4.92 -9.14
N ASP A 88 15.31 4.37 -10.34
CA ASP A 88 15.76 4.99 -11.60
C ASP A 88 15.07 6.34 -11.85
N ALA A 89 13.81 6.46 -11.43
CA ALA A 89 13.05 7.71 -11.50
C ALA A 89 13.39 8.70 -10.36
N GLY A 90 14.26 8.34 -9.42
CA GLY A 90 14.61 9.18 -8.28
C GLY A 90 13.54 9.27 -7.19
N MET A 91 12.57 8.35 -7.20
CA MET A 91 11.54 8.27 -6.16
C MET A 91 12.14 7.76 -4.85
N LYS A 92 11.54 8.15 -3.72
CA LYS A 92 12.07 7.88 -2.38
C LYS A 92 11.25 6.85 -1.59
N CYS A 93 10.06 6.57 -2.06
CA CYS A 93 9.15 5.63 -1.41
C CYS A 93 8.22 4.99 -2.44
N VAL A 94 7.83 3.76 -2.17
CA VAL A 94 6.76 3.06 -2.91
C VAL A 94 5.66 2.74 -1.92
N GLY A 95 4.45 3.19 -2.22
CA GLY A 95 3.24 2.85 -1.48
C GLY A 95 2.33 1.97 -2.34
N ILE A 96 1.67 1.00 -1.72
CA ILE A 96 0.67 0.15 -2.38
C ILE A 96 -0.58 0.05 -1.52
N THR A 97 -1.75 0.06 -2.15
CA THR A 97 -2.99 -0.28 -1.46
C THR A 97 -3.08 -1.77 -1.25
N THR A 98 -2.94 -2.23 -0.02
CA THR A 98 -3.12 -3.66 0.33
C THR A 98 -4.58 -4.04 0.49
N ARG A 99 -5.48 -3.07 0.68
CA ARG A 99 -6.94 -3.18 0.70
C ARG A 99 -7.54 -1.88 0.20
N HIS A 100 -8.56 -1.95 -0.64
CA HIS A 100 -9.24 -0.78 -1.18
C HIS A 100 -10.75 -0.82 -0.90
N HIS A 101 -11.57 0.01 -1.57
CA HIS A 101 -13.02 0.10 -1.36
C HIS A 101 -13.79 -1.18 -1.70
N ASP A 102 -13.22 -2.06 -2.53
CA ASP A 102 -13.77 -3.39 -2.83
C ASP A 102 -13.63 -4.38 -1.66
N SER A 103 -12.88 -4.00 -0.63
CA SER A 103 -12.61 -4.80 0.57
C SER A 103 -11.78 -6.07 0.38
N PHE A 104 -11.25 -6.33 -0.82
CA PHE A 104 -10.33 -7.44 -1.03
C PHE A 104 -8.98 -7.16 -0.35
N CYS A 105 -8.47 -8.13 0.40
CA CYS A 105 -7.18 -8.04 1.10
C CYS A 105 -6.10 -8.74 0.28
N LEU A 106 -4.98 -8.05 -0.01
CA LEU A 106 -3.82 -8.61 -0.70
C LEU A 106 -2.90 -9.44 0.22
N TRP A 107 -3.32 -9.72 1.44
CA TRP A 107 -2.57 -10.53 2.40
C TRP A 107 -3.50 -11.54 3.08
N ASP A 108 -2.94 -12.66 3.49
CA ASP A 108 -3.65 -13.66 4.28
C ASP A 108 -4.05 -13.06 5.64
N THR A 109 -5.34 -12.87 5.85
CA THR A 109 -5.91 -12.33 7.07
C THR A 109 -6.99 -13.25 7.61
N LYS A 110 -7.11 -13.29 8.96
CA LYS A 110 -8.18 -14.05 9.64
C LYS A 110 -9.45 -13.23 9.86
N GLU A 111 -9.43 -11.93 9.55
CA GLU A 111 -10.55 -11.02 9.76
C GLU A 111 -11.62 -11.12 8.66
N THR A 112 -11.27 -11.68 7.51
CA THR A 112 -12.18 -11.90 6.38
C THR A 112 -11.68 -13.05 5.52
N SER A 113 -12.62 -13.75 4.86
CA SER A 113 -12.29 -14.77 3.84
C SER A 113 -12.08 -14.17 2.45
N PHE A 114 -12.21 -12.85 2.30
CA PHE A 114 -12.05 -12.15 1.03
C PHE A 114 -10.61 -11.62 0.89
N ASN A 115 -9.69 -12.58 0.65
CA ASN A 115 -8.24 -12.34 0.52
C ASN A 115 -7.58 -13.33 -0.45
#